data_fce672f1d855a33d3e28f80b6ad1bda3
#
_entry.id   fce672f1d855a33d3e28f80b6ad1bda3
#
_cell.length_a   1.000
_cell.length_b   1.000
_cell.length_c   1.000
_cell.angle_alpha   90.00
_cell.angle_beta   90.00
_cell.angle_gamma   90.00
#
_symmetry.space_group_name_H-M   'P 1'
#
loop_
_entity.id
_entity.type
_entity.pdbx_description
1 polymer ?
#
loop_
_entity_poly.entity_id
_entity_poly.type
_entity_poly.pdbx_seq_one_letter_code
_entity_poly.pdbx_strand_id
1 'polypeptide(L)'
;MSVISTVLTALTAYNPAVGEWRGTTTDDHAVIIPIYDKAYEADDAEWVLERCARQPERPFFLTVGFFRPHTPYVSPKPYYDLYPLEKMRVVTGVKEDQADIPAPALMSYKREQDALTDDLRRQALQAYYASISFMDAQVGRVIDALDRLGLAEKTIVVFTSDHGYHTGEFRKPL
;
A
#
# COMPACT_ATOMS: atom_id res chain seq x y z
N MET A 1 -9.38 -7.57 -13.13
CA MET A 1 -7.94 -7.26 -12.99
C MET A 1 -7.72 -6.79 -11.56
N SER A 2 -6.90 -7.51 -10.82
CA SER A 2 -6.58 -7.11 -9.45
C SER A 2 -5.49 -6.05 -9.52
N VAL A 3 -5.77 -4.90 -8.98
CA VAL A 3 -4.79 -3.82 -8.85
C VAL A 3 -4.24 -3.89 -7.44
N ILE A 4 -2.96 -4.24 -7.32
CA ILE A 4 -2.22 -4.14 -6.06
C ILE A 4 -1.89 -2.67 -5.91
N SER A 5 -2.48 -1.99 -4.93
CA SER A 5 -2.25 -0.55 -4.77
C SER A 5 -1.00 -0.21 -3.96
N THR A 6 -0.46 -1.15 -3.21
CA THR A 6 0.77 -0.94 -2.45
C THR A 6 1.55 -2.25 -2.36
N VAL A 7 2.84 -2.20 -2.62
CA VAL A 7 3.73 -3.36 -2.56
C VAL A 7 4.89 -3.07 -1.61
N LEU A 8 5.04 -3.92 -0.61
CA LEU A 8 6.23 -3.99 0.21
C LEU A 8 7.07 -5.17 -0.30
N THR A 9 8.26 -4.90 -0.77
CA THR A 9 9.18 -5.94 -1.22
C THR A 9 10.38 -5.99 -0.28
N ALA A 10 10.54 -7.09 0.41
CA ALA A 10 11.70 -7.35 1.23
C ALA A 10 12.66 -8.26 0.46
N LEU A 11 13.87 -7.74 0.23
CA LEU A 11 14.93 -8.46 -0.46
C LEU A 11 16.01 -8.79 0.56
N THR A 12 16.19 -10.06 0.89
CA THR A 12 17.46 -10.48 1.45
C THR A 12 18.40 -10.71 0.30
N ALA A 13 19.07 -9.68 -0.09
CA ALA A 13 20.09 -9.79 -1.08
C ALA A 13 21.43 -9.43 -0.46
N TYR A 14 22.37 -10.22 -0.73
CA TYR A 14 23.78 -9.95 -0.52
C TYR A 14 24.37 -10.67 0.68
N ASN A 15 24.84 -11.84 0.42
CA ASN A 15 25.93 -12.42 1.20
C ASN A 15 27.25 -11.88 0.61
N PRO A 16 27.94 -10.94 1.28
CA PRO A 16 29.20 -10.40 0.77
C PRO A 16 30.33 -11.46 0.67
N ALA A 17 30.14 -12.62 1.30
CA ALA A 17 31.08 -13.74 1.21
C ALA A 17 30.94 -14.56 -0.09
N VAL A 18 29.86 -14.40 -0.85
CA VAL A 18 29.61 -15.18 -2.07
C VAL A 18 29.69 -14.36 -3.35
N GLY A 19 29.65 -13.03 -3.26
CA GLY A 19 29.93 -12.12 -4.40
C GLY A 19 29.01 -12.19 -5.62
N GLU A 20 27.97 -13.02 -5.59
CA GLU A 20 27.09 -13.24 -6.73
C GLU A 20 25.62 -13.21 -6.33
N TRP A 21 24.86 -12.38 -7.01
CA TRP A 21 23.41 -12.45 -7.02
C TRP A 21 22.99 -13.59 -7.94
N ARG A 22 22.70 -14.74 -7.39
CA ARG A 22 22.11 -15.83 -8.16
C ARG A 22 20.59 -15.76 -8.03
N GLY A 23 19.98 -14.90 -8.81
CA GLY A 23 18.57 -14.97 -9.09
C GLY A 23 18.29 -16.20 -9.96
N THR A 24 18.06 -17.33 -9.36
CA THR A 24 17.51 -18.49 -10.07
C THR A 24 16.00 -18.46 -9.95
N THR A 25 15.34 -18.44 -11.07
CA THR A 25 13.88 -18.35 -11.24
C THR A 25 13.14 -19.65 -10.94
N THR A 26 13.72 -20.57 -10.19
CA THR A 26 13.12 -21.88 -9.94
C THR A 26 13.05 -22.20 -8.46
N ASP A 27 11.85 -22.31 -8.01
CA ASP A 27 11.26 -23.17 -6.98
C ASP A 27 11.51 -22.89 -5.49
N ASP A 28 12.56 -22.19 -5.05
CA ASP A 28 12.86 -22.20 -3.63
C ASP A 28 13.03 -20.82 -2.95
N HIS A 29 12.99 -19.71 -3.67
CA HIS A 29 13.51 -18.43 -3.15
C HIS A 29 12.61 -17.22 -3.33
N ALA A 30 11.52 -17.30 -4.08
CA ALA A 30 10.58 -16.23 -4.25
C ALA A 30 9.21 -16.63 -3.70
N VAL A 31 8.78 -15.97 -2.65
CA VAL A 31 7.41 -16.11 -2.16
C VAL A 31 6.66 -14.86 -2.52
N ILE A 32 5.74 -14.98 -3.45
CA ILE A 32 4.80 -13.92 -3.79
C ILE A 32 3.52 -14.21 -3.02
N ILE A 33 3.18 -13.35 -2.09
CA ILE A 33 1.91 -13.40 -1.38
C ILE A 33 0.97 -12.40 -2.06
N PRO A 34 0.12 -12.86 -2.97
CA PRO A 34 -0.92 -11.99 -3.52
C PRO A 34 -2.01 -11.83 -2.48
N ILE A 35 -2.35 -10.60 -2.17
CA ILE A 35 -3.28 -10.31 -1.12
C ILE A 35 -4.54 -9.70 -1.70
N TYR A 36 -5.62 -10.45 -1.50
CA TYR A 36 -6.96 -10.03 -1.78
C TYR A 36 -7.74 -9.88 -0.47
N ASP A 37 -7.94 -8.63 -0.05
CA ASP A 37 -9.07 -8.16 0.75
C ASP A 37 -9.33 -8.83 2.11
N LYS A 38 -8.29 -9.20 2.87
CA LYS A 38 -8.47 -9.67 4.25
C LYS A 38 -7.43 -9.07 5.20
N ALA A 39 -7.83 -8.88 6.45
CA ALA A 39 -6.97 -8.38 7.53
C ALA A 39 -5.81 -9.34 7.94
N TYR A 40 -5.54 -10.35 7.13
CA TYR A 40 -4.58 -11.42 7.40
C TYR A 40 -3.28 -11.31 6.61
N GLU A 41 -3.11 -10.23 5.88
CA GLU A 41 -1.98 -10.01 4.98
C GLU A 41 -0.64 -9.99 5.71
N ALA A 42 -0.63 -9.32 6.86
CA ALA A 42 0.55 -9.30 7.70
C ALA A 42 0.81 -10.67 8.36
N ASP A 43 -0.24 -11.43 8.71
CA ASP A 43 -0.10 -12.75 9.33
C ASP A 43 0.61 -13.75 8.41
N ASP A 44 0.25 -13.76 7.13
CA ASP A 44 0.89 -14.61 6.12
C ASP A 44 2.36 -14.20 5.88
N ALA A 45 2.63 -12.89 5.83
CA ALA A 45 3.99 -12.39 5.70
C ALA A 45 4.84 -12.72 6.93
N GLU A 46 4.32 -12.53 8.14
CA GLU A 46 4.98 -12.91 9.40
C GLU A 46 5.30 -14.40 9.41
N TRP A 47 4.35 -15.26 9.03
CA TRP A 47 4.55 -16.70 8.95
C TRP A 47 5.67 -17.10 7.97
N VAL A 48 5.75 -16.44 6.80
CA VAL A 48 6.84 -16.68 5.84
C VAL A 48 8.17 -16.24 6.42
N LEU A 49 8.24 -15.05 7.03
CA LEU A 49 9.47 -14.53 7.64
C LEU A 49 9.96 -15.44 8.77
N GLU A 50 9.06 -16.00 9.58
CA GLU A 50 9.43 -16.98 10.60
C GLU A 50 10.06 -18.25 10.02
N ARG A 51 9.59 -18.71 8.86
CA ARG A 51 10.22 -19.83 8.15
C ARG A 51 11.58 -19.47 7.58
N CYS A 52 11.72 -18.27 7.02
CA CYS A 52 13.00 -17.75 6.53
C CYS A 52 14.03 -17.65 7.66
N ALA A 53 13.63 -17.17 8.83
CA ALA A 53 14.51 -17.04 10.00
C ALA A 53 15.05 -18.39 10.51
N ARG A 54 14.33 -19.49 10.28
CA ARG A 54 14.80 -20.85 10.62
C ARG A 54 15.87 -21.39 9.65
N GLN A 55 16.10 -20.69 8.54
CA GLN A 55 17.05 -21.06 7.50
C GLN A 55 17.95 -19.87 7.13
N PRO A 56 18.76 -19.37 8.08
CA PRO A 56 19.46 -18.09 7.94
C PRO A 56 20.51 -18.08 6.81
N GLU A 57 20.92 -19.26 6.35
CA GLU A 57 21.87 -19.40 5.24
C GLU A 57 21.20 -19.30 3.85
N ARG A 58 19.86 -19.30 3.83
CA ARG A 58 19.10 -19.20 2.57
C ARG A 58 18.59 -17.78 2.38
N PRO A 59 18.98 -17.10 1.30
CA PRO A 59 18.39 -15.81 0.96
C PRO A 59 16.93 -15.97 0.59
N PHE A 60 16.12 -14.94 0.81
CA PHE A 60 14.72 -14.91 0.39
C PHE A 60 14.40 -13.64 -0.40
N PHE A 61 13.38 -13.74 -1.21
CA PHE A 61 12.71 -12.62 -1.85
C PHE A 61 11.23 -12.71 -1.50
N LEU A 62 10.72 -11.74 -0.77
CA LEU A 62 9.33 -11.69 -0.33
C LEU A 62 8.66 -10.43 -0.86
N THR A 63 7.58 -10.58 -1.59
CA THR A 63 6.71 -9.48 -1.99
C THR A 63 5.38 -9.61 -1.28
N VAL A 64 5.00 -8.55 -0.56
CA VAL A 64 3.72 -8.44 0.14
C VAL A 64 2.94 -7.31 -0.50
N GLY A 65 1.78 -7.62 -1.07
CA GLY A 65 0.91 -6.62 -1.66
C GLY A 65 -0.24 -6.28 -0.72
N PHE A 66 -0.55 -5.01 -0.52
CA PHE A 66 -1.68 -4.54 0.27
C PHE A 66 -2.72 -3.93 -0.65
N PHE A 67 -3.96 -4.41 -0.57
CA PHE A 67 -5.05 -3.88 -1.38
C PHE A 67 -5.44 -2.45 -0.96
N ARG A 68 -5.28 -2.14 0.33
CA ARG A 68 -5.58 -0.80 0.83
C ARG A 68 -4.47 0.18 0.41
N PRO A 69 -4.84 1.43 0.17
CA PRO A 69 -6.14 2.11 0.33
C PRO A 69 -7.06 2.09 -0.90
N HIS A 70 -7.04 1.05 -1.75
CA HIS A 70 -7.97 0.93 -2.88
C HIS A 70 -9.44 0.92 -2.41
N THR A 71 -10.34 1.44 -3.25
CA THR A 71 -11.79 1.41 -3.01
C THR A 71 -12.35 -0.02 -3.05
N PRO A 72 -13.41 -0.34 -2.27
CA PRO A 72 -14.06 0.51 -1.27
C PRO A 72 -13.17 0.75 -0.05
N TYR A 73 -13.19 1.97 0.49
CA TYR A 73 -12.39 2.35 1.66
C TYR A 73 -12.95 1.71 2.93
N VAL A 74 -12.54 0.47 3.20
CA VAL A 74 -12.98 -0.29 4.37
C VAL A 74 -11.81 -0.47 5.32
N SER A 75 -11.99 -0.08 6.57
CA SER A 75 -11.03 -0.27 7.65
C SER A 75 -11.76 -0.43 8.99
N PRO A 76 -11.13 -0.99 10.02
CA PRO A 76 -11.71 -1.07 11.36
C PRO A 76 -11.99 0.32 11.94
N LYS A 77 -13.07 0.42 12.73
CA LYS A 77 -13.53 1.69 13.34
C LYS A 77 -12.42 2.49 14.04
N PRO A 78 -11.48 1.92 14.81
CA PRO A 78 -10.46 2.70 15.48
C PRO A 78 -9.62 3.59 14.56
N TYR A 79 -9.45 3.19 13.27
CA TYR A 79 -8.73 4.01 12.30
C TYR A 79 -9.56 5.20 11.81
N TYR A 80 -10.89 5.07 11.76
CA TYR A 80 -11.78 6.22 11.49
C TYR A 80 -11.73 7.24 12.62
N ASP A 81 -11.63 6.78 13.87
CA ASP A 81 -11.59 7.65 15.06
C ASP A 81 -10.33 8.54 15.09
N LEU A 82 -9.27 8.18 14.35
CA LEU A 82 -8.08 9.03 14.17
C LEU A 82 -8.36 10.30 13.36
N TYR A 83 -9.42 10.29 12.55
CA TYR A 83 -9.75 11.34 11.58
C TYR A 83 -11.15 11.90 11.82
N PRO A 84 -11.38 12.72 12.86
CA PRO A 84 -12.69 13.31 13.13
C PRO A 84 -13.21 14.04 11.90
N LEU A 85 -14.47 13.77 11.53
CA LEU A 85 -15.08 14.25 10.28
C LEU A 85 -15.07 15.76 10.17
N GLU A 86 -15.25 16.46 11.29
CA GLU A 86 -15.23 17.93 11.37
C GLU A 86 -13.85 18.54 11.06
N LYS A 87 -12.78 17.75 11.14
CA LYS A 87 -11.42 18.18 10.80
C LYS A 87 -11.05 17.90 9.34
N MET A 88 -11.86 17.13 8.64
CA MET A 88 -11.62 16.81 7.23
C MET A 88 -11.86 18.04 6.35
N ARG A 89 -10.82 18.48 5.67
CA ARG A 89 -10.89 19.62 4.75
C ARG A 89 -10.99 19.12 3.33
N VAL A 90 -12.08 19.49 2.66
CA VAL A 90 -12.23 19.25 1.22
C VAL A 90 -11.35 20.25 0.49
N VAL A 91 -10.44 19.75 -0.34
CA VAL A 91 -9.66 20.58 -1.25
C VAL A 91 -10.56 20.97 -2.42
N THR A 92 -10.58 22.24 -2.76
CA THR A 92 -11.25 22.75 -3.94
C THR A 92 -10.21 22.99 -5.01
N GLY A 93 -10.23 22.20 -6.08
CA GLY A 93 -9.39 22.42 -7.23
C GLY A 93 -9.74 23.71 -7.97
N VAL A 94 -8.79 24.25 -8.70
CA VAL A 94 -9.03 25.38 -9.61
C VAL A 94 -9.27 24.85 -11.01
N LYS A 95 -10.12 25.53 -11.76
CA LYS A 95 -10.53 25.10 -13.12
C LYS A 95 -9.32 24.95 -14.06
N GLU A 96 -8.33 25.78 -13.86
CA GLU A 96 -7.11 25.87 -14.65
C GLU A 96 -6.20 24.64 -14.45
N ASP A 97 -6.29 23.96 -13.32
CA ASP A 97 -5.48 22.75 -13.00
C ASP A 97 -5.72 21.58 -13.96
N GLN A 98 -6.81 21.61 -14.70
CA GLN A 98 -7.09 20.57 -15.70
C GLN A 98 -6.54 20.91 -17.10
N ALA A 99 -6.07 22.13 -17.30
CA ALA A 99 -5.72 22.61 -18.65
C ALA A 99 -4.48 21.94 -19.23
N ASP A 100 -3.56 21.49 -18.39
CA ASP A 100 -2.30 20.83 -18.77
C ASP A 100 -2.33 19.30 -18.60
N ILE A 101 -3.46 18.74 -18.13
CA ILE A 101 -3.61 17.30 -17.98
C ILE A 101 -3.86 16.65 -19.33
N PRO A 102 -3.01 15.70 -19.78
CA PRO A 102 -3.23 15.00 -21.03
C PRO A 102 -4.59 14.27 -21.07
N ALA A 103 -5.28 14.35 -22.21
CA ALA A 103 -6.60 13.74 -22.37
C ALA A 103 -6.69 12.26 -21.94
N PRO A 104 -5.69 11.39 -22.18
CA PRO A 104 -5.74 10.01 -21.68
C PRO A 104 -5.81 9.90 -20.15
N ALA A 105 -5.19 10.81 -19.41
CA ALA A 105 -5.24 10.80 -17.95
C ALA A 105 -6.64 11.15 -17.40
N LEU A 106 -7.42 11.92 -18.16
CA LEU A 106 -8.80 12.26 -17.82
C LEU A 106 -9.81 11.16 -18.18
N MET A 107 -9.41 10.11 -18.90
CA MET A 107 -10.33 9.04 -19.32
C MET A 107 -10.86 8.21 -18.14
N SER A 108 -10.12 8.11 -17.05
CA SER A 108 -10.53 7.41 -15.82
C SER A 108 -11.37 8.29 -14.89
N TYR A 109 -11.53 9.57 -15.22
CA TYR A 109 -12.28 10.52 -14.42
C TYR A 109 -13.78 10.19 -14.41
N LYS A 110 -14.34 10.09 -13.21
CA LYS A 110 -15.75 9.73 -13.00
C LYS A 110 -16.59 10.99 -12.77
N ARG A 111 -17.27 11.43 -13.81
CA ARG A 111 -18.08 12.67 -13.80
C ARG A 111 -19.18 12.68 -12.73
N GLU A 112 -19.70 11.52 -12.36
CA GLU A 112 -20.68 11.40 -11.27
C GLU A 112 -20.12 11.85 -9.91
N GLN A 113 -18.81 11.88 -9.75
CA GLN A 113 -18.16 12.38 -8.53
C GLN A 113 -18.21 13.91 -8.41
N ASP A 114 -18.48 14.62 -9.49
CA ASP A 114 -18.66 16.08 -9.45
C ASP A 114 -19.89 16.48 -8.64
N ALA A 115 -20.91 15.64 -8.65
CA ALA A 115 -22.15 15.88 -7.92
C ALA A 115 -22.09 15.56 -6.42
N LEU A 116 -20.95 15.07 -5.92
CA LEU A 116 -20.79 14.76 -4.50
C LEU A 116 -20.81 16.05 -3.67
N THR A 117 -21.65 16.06 -2.63
CA THR A 117 -21.65 17.15 -1.65
C THR A 117 -20.33 17.18 -0.87
N ASP A 118 -19.99 18.32 -0.29
CA ASP A 118 -18.80 18.42 0.55
C ASP A 118 -18.86 17.52 1.78
N ASP A 119 -20.04 17.22 2.30
CA ASP A 119 -20.19 16.25 3.39
C ASP A 119 -19.83 14.83 2.95
N LEU A 120 -20.25 14.39 1.78
CA LEU A 120 -19.86 13.09 1.22
C LEU A 120 -18.36 13.05 0.88
N ARG A 121 -17.78 14.17 0.44
CA ARG A 121 -16.35 14.28 0.19
C ARG A 121 -15.54 14.17 1.48
N ARG A 122 -15.97 14.82 2.58
CA ARG A 122 -15.34 14.68 3.90
C ARG A 122 -15.38 13.24 4.39
N GLN A 123 -16.53 12.55 4.22
CA GLN A 123 -16.67 11.16 4.58
C GLN A 123 -15.74 10.26 3.75
N ALA A 124 -15.63 10.51 2.45
CA ALA A 124 -14.71 9.79 1.58
C ALA A 124 -13.23 9.99 1.98
N LEU A 125 -12.84 11.23 2.29
CA LEU A 125 -11.50 11.57 2.79
C LEU A 125 -11.20 10.88 4.12
N GLN A 126 -12.13 10.92 5.06
CA GLN A 126 -12.00 10.21 6.34
C GLN A 126 -11.77 8.72 6.11
N ALA A 127 -12.59 8.11 5.26
CA ALA A 127 -12.49 6.69 4.95
C ALA A 127 -11.17 6.35 4.25
N TYR A 128 -10.71 7.20 3.35
CA TYR A 128 -9.43 7.03 2.66
C TYR A 128 -8.25 7.10 3.65
N TYR A 129 -8.19 8.11 4.51
CA TYR A 129 -7.13 8.23 5.51
C TYR A 129 -7.17 7.10 6.54
N ALA A 130 -8.36 6.70 6.99
CA ALA A 130 -8.51 5.53 7.86
C ALA A 130 -7.98 4.25 7.20
N SER A 131 -8.26 4.09 5.90
CA SER A 131 -7.76 2.96 5.11
C SER A 131 -6.23 2.97 4.95
N ILE A 132 -5.63 4.15 4.77
CA ILE A 132 -4.16 4.32 4.74
C ILE A 132 -3.56 3.93 6.09
N SER A 133 -4.08 4.46 7.20
CA SER A 133 -3.55 4.14 8.53
C SER A 133 -3.73 2.67 8.89
N PHE A 134 -4.79 2.03 8.43
CA PHE A 134 -4.95 0.60 8.60
C PHE A 134 -3.89 -0.18 7.83
N MET A 135 -3.64 0.17 6.58
CA MET A 135 -2.58 -0.44 5.77
C MET A 135 -1.20 -0.20 6.38
N ASP A 136 -0.92 1.02 6.81
CA ASP A 136 0.35 1.38 7.47
C ASP A 136 0.61 0.51 8.72
N ALA A 137 -0.41 0.27 9.52
CA ALA A 137 -0.31 -0.63 10.67
C ALA A 137 0.01 -2.08 10.26
N GLN A 138 -0.50 -2.55 9.11
CA GLN A 138 -0.16 -3.89 8.61
C GLN A 138 1.29 -3.95 8.07
N VAL A 139 1.74 -2.90 7.38
CA VAL A 139 3.15 -2.74 6.96
C VAL A 139 4.06 -2.75 8.19
N GLY A 140 3.69 -1.98 9.23
CA GLY A 140 4.42 -1.94 10.51
C GLY A 140 4.65 -3.32 11.09
N ARG A 141 3.62 -4.18 11.11
CA ARG A 141 3.74 -5.56 11.59
C ARG A 141 4.78 -6.38 10.83
N VAL A 142 4.83 -6.23 9.51
CA VAL A 142 5.83 -6.94 8.69
C VAL A 142 7.25 -6.43 8.99
N ILE A 143 7.43 -5.12 9.14
CA ILE A 143 8.71 -4.52 9.52
C ILE A 143 9.13 -4.97 10.93
N ASP A 144 8.22 -4.91 11.90
CA ASP A 144 8.46 -5.38 13.27
C ASP A 144 8.84 -6.87 13.32
N ALA A 145 8.28 -7.67 12.39
CA ALA A 145 8.65 -9.08 12.27
C ALA A 145 10.09 -9.25 11.78
N LEU A 146 10.55 -8.45 10.82
CA LEU A 146 11.95 -8.46 10.39
C LEU A 146 12.90 -8.16 11.55
N ASP A 147 12.59 -7.15 12.36
CA ASP A 147 13.38 -6.78 13.53
C ASP A 147 13.37 -7.88 14.59
N ARG A 148 12.19 -8.36 14.98
CA ARG A 148 11.99 -9.41 15.98
C ARG A 148 12.70 -10.72 15.62
N LEU A 149 12.78 -11.03 14.35
CA LEU A 149 13.40 -12.25 13.84
C LEU A 149 14.91 -12.10 13.53
N GLY A 150 15.49 -10.91 13.75
CA GLY A 150 16.90 -10.63 13.48
C GLY A 150 17.25 -10.65 12.00
N LEU A 151 16.29 -10.38 11.13
CA LEU A 151 16.44 -10.36 9.67
C LEU A 151 16.72 -8.96 9.11
N ALA A 152 16.37 -7.90 9.84
CA ALA A 152 16.39 -6.52 9.35
C ALA A 152 17.76 -6.07 8.83
N GLU A 153 18.85 -6.35 9.57
CA GLU A 153 20.21 -5.95 9.20
C GLU A 153 20.72 -6.56 7.86
N LYS A 154 20.05 -7.61 7.39
CA LYS A 154 20.41 -8.33 6.16
C LYS A 154 19.35 -8.21 5.09
N THR A 155 18.33 -7.38 5.30
CA THR A 155 17.18 -7.27 4.40
C THR A 155 17.08 -5.86 3.84
N ILE A 156 17.01 -5.75 2.52
CA ILE A 156 16.64 -4.51 1.84
C ILE A 156 15.13 -4.49 1.74
N VAL A 157 14.52 -3.45 2.27
CA VAL A 157 13.08 -3.22 2.19
C VAL A 157 12.79 -2.16 1.13
N VAL A 158 11.94 -2.51 0.16
CA VAL A 158 11.46 -1.58 -0.87
C VAL A 158 9.96 -1.40 -0.67
N PHE A 159 9.54 -0.16 -0.48
CA PHE A 159 8.13 0.22 -0.36
C PHE A 159 7.74 1.04 -1.58
N THR A 160 6.67 0.65 -2.26
CA THR A 160 6.19 1.32 -3.46
C THR A 160 4.68 1.23 -3.59
N SER A 161 4.11 2.10 -4.40
CA SER A 161 2.70 2.08 -4.80
C SER A 161 2.61 2.21 -6.32
N ASP A 162 1.56 1.67 -6.91
CA ASP A 162 1.25 1.81 -8.33
C ASP A 162 0.78 3.24 -8.65
N HIS A 163 -0.14 3.80 -7.84
CA HIS A 163 -0.65 5.16 -7.94
C HIS A 163 -1.35 5.56 -6.63
N GLY A 164 -1.88 6.76 -6.57
CA GLY A 164 -2.76 7.27 -5.52
C GLY A 164 -4.08 7.79 -6.08
N TYR A 165 -4.83 8.51 -5.26
CA TYR A 165 -6.08 9.15 -5.64
C TYR A 165 -5.97 10.67 -5.53
N HIS A 166 -6.50 11.36 -6.53
CA HIS A 166 -6.78 12.79 -6.45
C HIS A 166 -8.11 12.98 -5.73
N THR A 167 -8.06 13.52 -4.52
CA THR A 167 -9.23 13.60 -3.63
C THR A 167 -9.96 14.95 -3.70
N GLY A 168 -9.80 15.67 -4.78
CA GLY A 168 -10.50 16.92 -5.05
C GLY A 168 -9.68 18.02 -5.70
N GLU A 169 -8.38 17.82 -5.88
CA GLU A 169 -7.45 18.79 -6.45
C GLU A 169 -7.85 19.21 -7.88
N PHE A 170 -8.40 18.28 -8.66
CA PHE A 170 -8.81 18.50 -10.04
C PHE A 170 -10.31 18.68 -10.21
N ARG A 171 -11.00 19.16 -9.18
CA ARG A 171 -12.44 19.41 -9.24
C ARG A 171 -12.75 20.57 -10.18
N LYS A 172 -13.74 20.40 -11.08
CA LYS A 172 -14.35 21.54 -11.75
C LYS A 172 -15.02 22.43 -10.69
N PRO A 173 -14.76 23.75 -10.69
CA PRO A 173 -15.57 24.68 -9.91
C PRO A 173 -17.03 24.57 -10.37
N LEU A 174 -17.96 24.64 -9.43
CA LEU A 174 -19.40 24.70 -9.68
C LEU A 174 -19.73 25.96 -10.45
#